data_4c11dbf1cc966b4e46b12084ead3bb14
#
_entry.id   4c11dbf1cc966b4e46b12084ead3bb14
#
_cell.length_a   1.000
_cell.length_b   1.000
_cell.length_c   1.000
_cell.angle_alpha   90.00
_cell.angle_beta   90.00
_cell.angle_gamma   90.00
#
_symmetry.space_group_name_H-M   'P 1'
#
loop_
_entity.id
_entity.type
_entity.pdbx_description
1 polymer ?
#
loop_
_entity_poly.entity_id
_entity_poly.type
_entity_poly.pdbx_seq_one_letter_code
_entity_poly.pdbx_strand_id
1 'polypeptide(L)'
;MNEQAHQYVEDFMAQLILRNPNEPEFHQAVREVAESLAPHIVASPVLQKMKVLERIAEPERVIIFRVPWLNDKGEIEINRGYRVQMNSAIGPYKGGIRFHPSVNLSILKFLAFEQTFKNSLTTLPMGGGKGGSDFNPKGRSDNEVMKFCQSFMTELQRHIGQDTDVPAGDIGVGGREIGFMFGQYKRLRDEFTGTLTGKGRDWGGSPLRPEATGYGTCYFAQEMLATRKESFKGKTVCISGSGNVAQYACQKATQLGAKVVTLSDSSGYIHDPEGIDEAKLEYVMELKNIFRGRIKEYADRYPSAKYYPGERPWGVKCDIAMPCATQNELNGDQAQALVDNGCICVAEGANMPSTPDAIRIFQQHKLLFAPGKAANAGGVATSGLEMTQNSMRITWSPEEVDAKLRSIMVNIHSVCVQYGTQPDGYINYVVGANIGGFMKVANAMLAQ
;
A
#
# COMPACT_ATOMS: atom_id res chain seq x y z
N MET A 1 -11.63 -24.49 4.33
CA MET A 1 -10.48 -24.90 5.17
C MET A 1 -10.83 -26.24 5.79
N ASN A 2 -9.92 -27.22 5.79
CA ASN A 2 -10.16 -28.51 6.44
C ASN A 2 -10.00 -28.39 7.98
N GLU A 3 -10.46 -29.40 8.73
CA GLU A 3 -10.45 -29.39 10.19
C GLU A 3 -9.04 -29.22 10.78
N GLN A 4 -8.03 -29.86 10.20
CA GLN A 4 -6.64 -29.73 10.64
C GLN A 4 -6.09 -28.30 10.47
N ALA A 5 -6.38 -27.64 9.35
CA ALA A 5 -5.98 -26.27 9.13
C ALA A 5 -6.73 -25.29 10.06
N HIS A 6 -7.99 -25.56 10.34
CA HIS A 6 -8.77 -24.76 11.31
C HIS A 6 -8.18 -24.89 12.71
N GLN A 7 -7.90 -26.12 13.17
CA GLN A 7 -7.30 -26.34 14.48
C GLN A 7 -5.93 -25.65 14.62
N TYR A 8 -5.09 -25.73 13.56
CA TYR A 8 -3.80 -25.04 13.54
C TYR A 8 -3.96 -23.53 13.75
N VAL A 9 -4.93 -22.88 13.06
CA VAL A 9 -5.18 -21.44 13.21
C VAL A 9 -5.62 -21.11 14.64
N GLU A 10 -6.55 -21.88 15.21
CA GLU A 10 -7.04 -21.60 16.56
C GLU A 10 -5.94 -21.75 17.62
N ASP A 11 -5.13 -22.80 17.55
CA ASP A 11 -4.01 -23.02 18.45
C ASP A 11 -2.93 -21.91 18.32
N PHE A 12 -2.60 -21.54 17.10
CA PHE A 12 -1.66 -20.46 16.81
C PHE A 12 -2.17 -19.11 17.35
N MET A 13 -3.44 -18.78 17.05
CA MET A 13 -4.03 -17.51 17.48
C MET A 13 -4.20 -17.42 18.98
N ALA A 14 -4.52 -18.51 19.67
CA ALA A 14 -4.60 -18.54 21.11
C ALA A 14 -3.25 -18.16 21.76
N GLN A 15 -2.15 -18.70 21.25
CA GLN A 15 -0.80 -18.35 21.71
C GLN A 15 -0.40 -16.92 21.35
N LEU A 16 -0.73 -16.47 20.15
CA LEU A 16 -0.45 -15.09 19.70
C LEU A 16 -1.14 -14.07 20.61
N ILE A 17 -2.44 -14.26 20.89
CA ILE A 17 -3.25 -13.37 21.73
C ILE A 17 -2.72 -13.32 23.17
N LEU A 18 -2.33 -14.47 23.71
CA LEU A 18 -1.75 -14.54 25.05
C LEU A 18 -0.46 -13.74 25.17
N ARG A 19 0.39 -13.77 24.14
CA ARG A 19 1.67 -13.04 24.12
C ARG A 19 1.51 -11.55 23.80
N ASN A 20 0.44 -11.16 23.14
CA ASN A 20 0.17 -9.79 22.68
C ASN A 20 -1.19 -9.31 23.19
N PRO A 21 -1.38 -9.15 24.52
CA PRO A 21 -2.66 -8.76 25.06
C PRO A 21 -3.03 -7.33 24.63
N ASN A 22 -4.32 -7.08 24.38
CA ASN A 22 -4.86 -5.77 24.01
C ASN A 22 -4.34 -5.20 22.66
N GLU A 23 -4.06 -6.07 21.70
CA GLU A 23 -3.64 -5.67 20.33
C GLU A 23 -4.64 -6.16 19.26
N PRO A 24 -5.90 -5.69 19.26
CA PRO A 24 -6.96 -6.25 18.43
C PRO A 24 -6.70 -6.09 16.92
N GLU A 25 -6.14 -4.97 16.46
CA GLU A 25 -5.85 -4.75 15.05
C GLU A 25 -4.76 -5.72 14.55
N PHE A 26 -3.77 -5.99 15.39
CA PHE A 26 -2.73 -6.97 15.08
C PHE A 26 -3.29 -8.39 15.05
N HIS A 27 -4.12 -8.75 16.03
CA HIS A 27 -4.76 -10.08 16.06
C HIS A 27 -5.60 -10.34 14.80
N GLN A 28 -6.40 -9.35 14.38
CA GLN A 28 -7.23 -9.46 13.18
C GLN A 28 -6.38 -9.70 11.93
N ALA A 29 -5.36 -8.87 11.72
CA ALA A 29 -4.51 -8.97 10.53
C ALA A 29 -3.76 -10.31 10.46
N VAL A 30 -3.25 -10.79 11.60
CA VAL A 30 -2.56 -12.08 11.65
C VAL A 30 -3.53 -13.23 11.39
N ARG A 31 -4.76 -13.19 11.93
CA ARG A 31 -5.79 -14.21 11.69
C ARG A 31 -6.15 -14.32 10.21
N GLU A 32 -6.40 -13.20 9.55
CA GLU A 32 -6.76 -13.16 8.12
C GLU A 32 -5.67 -13.81 7.24
N VAL A 33 -4.41 -13.53 7.54
CA VAL A 33 -3.29 -14.15 6.82
C VAL A 33 -3.14 -15.62 7.19
N ALA A 34 -3.22 -15.96 8.48
CA ALA A 34 -3.10 -17.35 8.95
C ALA A 34 -4.16 -18.27 8.33
N GLU A 35 -5.42 -17.83 8.25
CA GLU A 35 -6.51 -18.59 7.62
C GLU A 35 -6.24 -18.88 6.14
N SER A 36 -5.63 -17.92 5.42
CA SER A 36 -5.29 -18.12 4.02
C SER A 36 -4.08 -19.05 3.81
N LEU A 37 -3.14 -19.07 4.78
CA LEU A 37 -1.90 -19.85 4.71
C LEU A 37 -2.03 -21.25 5.32
N ALA A 38 -2.94 -21.46 6.27
CA ALA A 38 -3.04 -22.69 7.06
C ALA A 38 -3.13 -23.97 6.21
N PRO A 39 -3.94 -24.06 5.13
CA PRO A 39 -3.94 -25.25 4.29
C PRO A 39 -2.57 -25.58 3.69
N HIS A 40 -1.79 -24.56 3.34
CA HIS A 40 -0.45 -24.72 2.80
C HIS A 40 0.58 -25.11 3.87
N ILE A 41 0.48 -24.50 5.06
CA ILE A 41 1.37 -24.79 6.18
C ILE A 41 1.17 -26.20 6.70
N VAL A 42 -0.08 -26.65 6.91
CA VAL A 42 -0.34 -28.00 7.42
C VAL A 42 0.03 -29.10 6.43
N ALA A 43 0.05 -28.78 5.13
CA ALA A 43 0.55 -29.70 4.11
C ALA A 43 2.09 -29.82 4.10
N SER A 44 2.82 -28.94 4.82
CA SER A 44 4.28 -28.89 4.84
C SER A 44 4.83 -29.17 6.25
N PRO A 45 5.31 -30.38 6.56
CA PRO A 45 5.90 -30.70 7.86
C PRO A 45 7.08 -29.79 8.25
N VAL A 46 7.83 -29.28 7.28
CA VAL A 46 8.98 -28.40 7.52
C VAL A 46 8.50 -27.04 8.03
N LEU A 47 7.49 -26.44 7.38
CA LEU A 47 6.96 -25.12 7.80
C LEU A 47 6.40 -25.18 9.22
N GLN A 48 5.70 -26.27 9.59
CA GLN A 48 5.17 -26.47 10.94
C GLN A 48 6.28 -26.68 11.95
N LYS A 49 7.21 -27.62 11.68
CA LYS A 49 8.32 -27.94 12.60
C LYS A 49 9.20 -26.74 12.89
N MET A 50 9.46 -25.91 11.88
CA MET A 50 10.30 -24.70 11.99
C MET A 50 9.51 -23.49 12.46
N LYS A 51 8.22 -23.63 12.75
CA LYS A 51 7.34 -22.55 13.28
C LYS A 51 7.45 -21.27 12.48
N VAL A 52 7.40 -21.37 11.15
CA VAL A 52 7.72 -20.24 10.28
C VAL A 52 6.71 -19.10 10.44
N LEU A 53 5.40 -19.39 10.49
CA LEU A 53 4.38 -18.35 10.67
C LEU A 53 4.46 -17.70 12.04
N GLU A 54 4.69 -18.49 13.09
CA GLU A 54 4.88 -18.01 14.46
C GLU A 54 6.06 -17.05 14.57
N ARG A 55 7.18 -17.37 13.88
CA ARG A 55 8.36 -16.49 13.82
C ARG A 55 8.11 -15.22 13.01
N ILE A 56 7.36 -15.30 11.90
CA ILE A 56 7.00 -14.11 11.10
C ILE A 56 6.05 -13.20 11.87
N ALA A 57 5.15 -13.75 12.69
CA ALA A 57 4.21 -12.98 13.49
C ALA A 57 4.84 -12.33 14.74
N GLU A 58 6.04 -12.74 15.13
CA GLU A 58 6.80 -12.12 16.23
C GLU A 58 7.77 -11.07 15.66
N PRO A 59 7.65 -9.78 15.99
CA PRO A 59 8.61 -8.76 15.58
C PRO A 59 10.03 -9.10 16.04
N GLU A 60 11.04 -8.92 15.19
CA GLU A 60 12.42 -9.09 15.59
C GLU A 60 12.82 -8.05 16.64
N ARG A 61 12.30 -6.82 16.54
CA ARG A 61 12.47 -5.75 17.53
C ARG A 61 11.31 -4.77 17.51
N VAL A 62 11.01 -4.22 18.69
CA VAL A 62 10.12 -3.06 18.85
C VAL A 62 10.87 -2.01 19.65
N ILE A 63 10.99 -0.81 19.07
CA ILE A 63 11.61 0.35 19.71
C ILE A 63 10.51 1.33 20.06
N ILE A 64 10.42 1.73 21.32
CA ILE A 64 9.49 2.73 21.83
C ILE A 64 10.32 3.81 22.51
N PHE A 65 10.08 5.07 22.17
CA PHE A 65 10.84 6.18 22.70
C PHE A 65 9.99 7.42 22.92
N ARG A 66 10.44 8.28 23.82
CA ARG A 66 9.83 9.56 24.13
C ARG A 66 10.30 10.61 23.12
N VAL A 67 9.37 11.45 22.64
CA VAL A 67 9.65 12.55 21.70
C VAL A 67 9.20 13.87 22.34
N PRO A 68 10.07 14.55 23.14
CA PRO A 68 9.79 15.88 23.63
C PRO A 68 10.12 16.94 22.56
N TRP A 69 9.25 17.92 22.39
CA TRP A 69 9.46 18.99 21.42
C TRP A 69 8.81 20.30 21.87
N LEU A 70 9.28 21.44 21.35
CA LEU A 70 8.85 22.76 21.75
C LEU A 70 7.83 23.29 20.73
N ASN A 71 6.61 23.63 21.18
CA ASN A 71 5.60 24.25 20.33
C ASN A 71 5.90 25.76 20.10
N ASP A 72 5.11 26.43 19.27
CA ASP A 72 5.32 27.82 18.93
C ASP A 72 5.02 28.79 20.09
N LYS A 73 4.37 28.30 21.16
CA LYS A 73 4.15 29.06 22.39
C LYS A 73 5.31 28.97 23.39
N GLY A 74 6.34 28.17 23.07
CA GLY A 74 7.45 27.91 23.98
C GLY A 74 7.17 26.86 25.05
N GLU A 75 6.12 26.05 24.89
CA GLU A 75 5.74 24.97 25.81
C GLU A 75 6.28 23.64 25.29
N ILE A 76 6.70 22.76 26.21
CA ILE A 76 7.13 21.40 25.86
C ILE A 76 5.91 20.50 25.71
N GLU A 77 5.76 19.89 24.54
CA GLU A 77 4.85 18.78 24.28
C GLU A 77 5.62 17.45 24.24
N ILE A 78 4.95 16.37 24.58
CA ILE A 78 5.55 15.02 24.66
C ILE A 78 4.68 14.06 23.86
N ASN A 79 5.29 13.41 22.88
CA ASN A 79 4.69 12.33 22.10
C ASN A 79 5.47 11.03 22.30
N ARG A 80 4.88 9.93 21.87
CA ARG A 80 5.52 8.62 21.85
C ARG A 80 5.89 8.25 20.43
N GLY A 81 7.15 7.90 20.22
CA GLY A 81 7.65 7.37 18.97
C GLY A 81 7.78 5.85 19.00
N TYR A 82 7.61 5.22 17.84
CA TYR A 82 7.68 3.77 17.66
C TYR A 82 8.43 3.41 16.38
N ARG A 83 9.16 2.29 16.42
CA ARG A 83 9.61 1.56 15.23
C ARG A 83 9.47 0.07 15.47
N VAL A 84 8.68 -0.61 14.63
CA VAL A 84 8.54 -2.06 14.60
C VAL A 84 9.41 -2.57 13.47
N GLN A 85 10.45 -3.32 13.82
CA GLN A 85 11.32 -4.06 12.90
C GLN A 85 10.81 -5.49 12.88
N MET A 86 9.98 -5.80 11.86
CA MET A 86 9.19 -7.02 11.87
C MET A 86 9.96 -8.23 11.39
N ASN A 87 10.57 -8.13 10.22
CA ASN A 87 11.29 -9.26 9.61
C ASN A 87 12.37 -8.75 8.65
N SER A 88 13.57 -9.27 8.78
CA SER A 88 14.74 -8.93 7.94
C SER A 88 15.27 -10.06 7.09
N ALA A 89 14.57 -11.19 7.02
CA ALA A 89 15.06 -12.39 6.31
C ALA A 89 15.37 -12.16 4.82
N ILE A 90 14.69 -11.21 4.18
CA ILE A 90 14.87 -10.92 2.74
C ILE A 90 15.52 -9.57 2.45
N GLY A 91 15.94 -8.82 3.46
CA GLY A 91 16.60 -7.52 3.30
C GLY A 91 16.35 -6.59 4.48
N PRO A 92 16.88 -5.35 4.41
CA PRO A 92 16.65 -4.34 5.44
C PRO A 92 15.18 -4.13 5.74
N TYR A 93 14.82 -3.84 6.99
CA TYR A 93 13.45 -3.49 7.33
C TYR A 93 12.99 -2.30 6.49
N LYS A 94 11.81 -2.37 5.91
CA LYS A 94 11.28 -1.33 5.03
C LYS A 94 9.80 -1.09 5.33
N GLY A 95 9.45 0.17 5.53
CA GLY A 95 8.07 0.58 5.72
C GLY A 95 7.94 2.01 6.23
N GLY A 96 6.74 2.57 6.09
CA GLY A 96 6.45 3.98 6.37
C GLY A 96 6.50 4.36 7.84
N ILE A 97 6.56 5.66 8.08
CA ILE A 97 6.35 6.32 9.37
C ILE A 97 4.99 7.04 9.28
N ARG A 98 4.11 6.80 10.26
CA ARG A 98 2.78 7.42 10.35
C ARG A 98 2.73 8.41 11.51
N PHE A 99 2.29 9.65 11.24
CA PHE A 99 1.99 10.63 12.28
C PHE A 99 0.48 10.85 12.34
N HIS A 100 -0.15 10.28 13.37
CA HIS A 100 -1.59 10.40 13.58
C HIS A 100 -1.94 10.09 15.04
N PRO A 101 -2.92 10.79 15.66
CA PRO A 101 -3.30 10.57 17.06
C PRO A 101 -3.70 9.14 17.41
N SER A 102 -4.18 8.36 16.43
CA SER A 102 -4.58 6.97 16.64
C SER A 102 -3.41 5.98 16.67
N VAL A 103 -2.18 6.42 16.40
CA VAL A 103 -1.02 5.52 16.34
C VAL A 103 -0.77 4.89 17.70
N ASN A 104 -0.74 3.56 17.72
CA ASN A 104 -0.38 2.74 18.85
C ASN A 104 0.42 1.51 18.39
N LEU A 105 0.90 0.70 19.30
CA LEU A 105 1.73 -0.47 18.97
C LEU A 105 0.97 -1.53 18.17
N SER A 106 -0.30 -1.80 18.50
CA SER A 106 -1.14 -2.77 17.79
C SER A 106 -1.26 -2.42 16.29
N ILE A 107 -1.59 -1.15 16.00
CA ILE A 107 -1.69 -0.65 14.62
C ILE A 107 -0.35 -0.78 13.88
N LEU A 108 0.77 -0.44 14.52
CA LEU A 108 2.08 -0.51 13.88
C LEU A 108 2.57 -1.94 13.67
N LYS A 109 2.26 -2.86 14.58
CA LYS A 109 2.57 -4.29 14.42
C LYS A 109 1.78 -4.90 13.26
N PHE A 110 0.47 -4.62 13.18
CA PHE A 110 -0.31 -5.14 12.04
C PHE A 110 0.22 -4.59 10.70
N LEU A 111 0.51 -3.29 10.65
CA LEU A 111 1.04 -2.67 9.42
C LEU A 111 2.43 -3.20 9.05
N ALA A 112 3.29 -3.48 10.04
CA ALA A 112 4.61 -4.05 9.79
C ALA A 112 4.53 -5.51 9.31
N PHE A 113 3.62 -6.29 9.89
CA PHE A 113 3.34 -7.66 9.49
C PHE A 113 2.86 -7.74 8.03
N GLU A 114 1.85 -6.97 7.65
CA GLU A 114 1.37 -6.91 6.27
C GLU A 114 2.44 -6.37 5.31
N GLN A 115 3.24 -5.39 5.75
CA GLN A 115 4.31 -4.81 4.95
C GLN A 115 5.38 -5.85 4.59
N THR A 116 5.64 -6.83 5.46
CA THR A 116 6.58 -7.93 5.19
C THR A 116 6.18 -8.71 3.93
N PHE A 117 4.91 -9.08 3.81
CA PHE A 117 4.39 -9.81 2.65
C PHE A 117 4.31 -8.94 1.40
N LYS A 118 3.90 -7.70 1.54
CA LYS A 118 3.85 -6.74 0.43
C LYS A 118 5.23 -6.49 -0.18
N ASN A 119 6.24 -6.27 0.66
CA ASN A 119 7.62 -6.07 0.21
C ASN A 119 8.18 -7.33 -0.47
N SER A 120 7.89 -8.49 0.09
CA SER A 120 8.29 -9.79 -0.45
C SER A 120 7.80 -10.00 -1.88
N LEU A 121 6.56 -9.60 -2.19
CA LEU A 121 5.99 -9.72 -3.53
C LEU A 121 6.75 -8.89 -4.58
N THR A 122 7.36 -7.76 -4.20
CA THR A 122 8.11 -6.91 -5.14
C THR A 122 9.35 -7.60 -5.72
N THR A 123 9.77 -8.74 -5.16
CA THR A 123 11.02 -9.44 -5.45
C THR A 123 12.29 -8.69 -5.06
N LEU A 124 12.19 -7.43 -4.67
CA LEU A 124 13.31 -6.62 -4.20
C LEU A 124 13.77 -7.05 -2.79
N PRO A 125 15.06 -6.83 -2.44
CA PRO A 125 15.61 -7.23 -1.15
C PRO A 125 15.18 -6.24 -0.04
N MET A 126 13.95 -6.34 0.40
CA MET A 126 13.35 -5.49 1.43
C MET A 126 12.57 -6.35 2.43
N GLY A 127 12.93 -6.26 3.69
CA GLY A 127 12.17 -6.83 4.81
C GLY A 127 10.93 -6.00 5.16
N GLY A 128 10.35 -6.25 6.31
CA GLY A 128 9.15 -5.53 6.80
C GLY A 128 9.42 -4.72 8.06
N GLY A 129 8.91 -3.50 8.08
CA GLY A 129 8.94 -2.63 9.26
C GLY A 129 7.89 -1.53 9.17
N LYS A 130 7.58 -0.92 10.32
CA LYS A 130 6.65 0.21 10.40
C LYS A 130 6.99 1.09 11.59
N GLY A 131 6.84 2.39 11.43
CA GLY A 131 7.04 3.33 12.51
C GLY A 131 5.93 4.35 12.61
N GLY A 132 5.99 5.17 13.64
CA GLY A 132 5.02 6.24 13.80
C GLY A 132 5.08 6.92 15.15
N SER A 133 4.16 7.86 15.30
CA SER A 133 3.92 8.60 16.54
C SER A 133 2.45 9.01 16.63
N ASP A 134 1.97 9.17 17.86
CA ASP A 134 0.67 9.77 18.19
C ASP A 134 0.61 11.29 17.92
N PHE A 135 1.66 11.87 17.36
CA PHE A 135 1.72 13.27 16.94
C PHE A 135 0.70 13.57 15.82
N ASN A 136 -0.04 14.65 15.98
CA ASN A 136 -0.98 15.15 14.97
C ASN A 136 -0.36 16.34 14.20
N PRO A 137 0.05 16.19 12.95
CA PRO A 137 0.62 17.29 12.16
C PRO A 137 -0.44 18.30 11.66
N LYS A 138 -1.73 17.97 11.72
CA LYS A 138 -2.79 18.88 11.26
C LYS A 138 -2.86 20.14 12.11
N GLY A 139 -2.85 21.31 11.46
CA GLY A 139 -2.94 22.60 12.12
C GLY A 139 -1.66 23.06 12.83
N ARG A 140 -0.57 22.29 12.73
CA ARG A 140 0.74 22.66 13.23
C ARG A 140 1.49 23.50 12.19
N SER A 141 2.29 24.45 12.67
CA SER A 141 3.19 25.22 11.80
C SER A 141 4.32 24.36 11.25
N ASP A 142 4.95 24.80 10.16
CA ASP A 142 6.14 24.12 9.62
C ASP A 142 7.28 24.06 10.64
N ASN A 143 7.41 25.08 11.50
CA ASN A 143 8.40 25.13 12.56
C ASN A 143 8.12 24.07 13.65
N GLU A 144 6.86 23.91 14.07
CA GLU A 144 6.46 22.85 15.03
C GLU A 144 6.71 21.47 14.45
N VAL A 145 6.28 21.21 13.19
CA VAL A 145 6.49 19.92 12.52
C VAL A 145 7.99 19.63 12.36
N MET A 146 8.80 20.64 12.01
CA MET A 146 10.25 20.47 11.92
C MET A 146 10.88 20.11 13.27
N LYS A 147 10.53 20.83 14.34
CA LYS A 147 11.03 20.53 15.70
C LYS A 147 10.64 19.11 16.16
N PHE A 148 9.39 18.72 15.89
CA PHE A 148 8.94 17.36 16.18
C PHE A 148 9.74 16.32 15.39
N CYS A 149 9.88 16.48 14.07
CA CYS A 149 10.64 15.55 13.23
C CYS A 149 12.11 15.44 13.66
N GLN A 150 12.74 16.55 14.06
CA GLN A 150 14.12 16.54 14.55
C GLN A 150 14.24 15.78 15.87
N SER A 151 13.32 16.00 16.81
CA SER A 151 13.30 15.26 18.09
C SER A 151 13.03 13.77 17.87
N PHE A 152 12.06 13.42 17.02
CA PHE A 152 11.75 12.04 16.63
C PHE A 152 12.98 11.33 16.05
N MET A 153 13.67 11.97 15.11
CA MET A 153 14.85 11.41 14.46
C MET A 153 16.07 11.33 15.39
N THR A 154 16.17 12.22 16.37
CA THR A 154 17.26 12.16 17.37
C THR A 154 17.31 10.82 18.10
N GLU A 155 16.16 10.23 18.38
CA GLU A 155 16.08 8.89 18.96
C GLU A 155 16.14 7.78 17.89
N LEU A 156 15.37 7.92 16.82
CA LEU A 156 15.23 6.87 15.81
C LEU A 156 16.54 6.58 15.04
N GLN A 157 17.39 7.58 14.81
CA GLN A 157 18.63 7.44 14.02
C GLN A 157 19.57 6.35 14.50
N ARG A 158 19.50 5.95 15.77
CA ARG A 158 20.31 4.89 16.36
C ARG A 158 19.96 3.50 15.84
N HIS A 159 18.77 3.35 15.27
CA HIS A 159 18.13 2.08 14.94
C HIS A 159 17.89 1.89 13.45
N ILE A 160 18.19 2.89 12.63
CA ILE A 160 17.96 2.89 11.19
C ILE A 160 19.23 3.14 10.40
N GLY A 161 19.20 2.82 9.12
CA GLY A 161 20.32 3.00 8.20
C GLY A 161 20.02 2.33 6.87
N GLN A 162 20.75 2.69 5.81
CA GLN A 162 20.49 2.20 4.45
C GLN A 162 20.55 0.66 4.33
N ASP A 163 21.34 0.00 5.15
CA ASP A 163 21.55 -1.45 5.12
C ASP A 163 20.87 -2.19 6.29
N THR A 164 20.18 -1.45 7.16
CA THR A 164 19.54 -2.00 8.37
C THR A 164 18.02 -1.83 8.31
N ASP A 165 17.58 -0.58 8.21
CA ASP A 165 16.17 -0.20 8.28
C ASP A 165 15.95 1.11 7.53
N VAL A 166 15.12 1.10 6.49
CA VAL A 166 14.88 2.25 5.62
C VAL A 166 13.41 2.68 5.71
N PRO A 167 13.09 3.66 6.56
CA PRO A 167 11.75 4.21 6.66
C PRO A 167 11.33 4.99 5.40
N ALA A 168 10.02 5.20 5.27
CA ALA A 168 9.39 6.00 4.23
C ALA A 168 8.25 6.86 4.80
N GLY A 169 7.55 7.61 3.95
CA GLY A 169 6.33 8.30 4.33
C GLY A 169 5.11 7.37 4.43
N ASP A 170 4.12 7.81 5.18
CA ASP A 170 2.79 7.23 5.34
C ASP A 170 1.81 8.34 5.74
N ILE A 171 0.64 8.04 6.31
CA ILE A 171 -0.32 9.05 6.77
C ILE A 171 0.37 10.09 7.67
N GLY A 172 0.20 11.36 7.37
CA GLY A 172 0.79 12.47 8.12
C GLY A 172 2.31 12.68 7.90
N VAL A 173 2.93 11.91 7.00
CA VAL A 173 4.36 12.03 6.66
C VAL A 173 4.52 12.07 5.15
N GLY A 174 4.69 13.25 4.62
CA GLY A 174 4.99 13.51 3.21
C GLY A 174 6.44 13.92 2.98
N GLY A 175 6.71 14.50 1.79
CA GLY A 175 8.06 14.94 1.42
C GLY A 175 8.65 15.97 2.38
N ARG A 176 7.82 16.86 2.96
CA ARG A 176 8.23 17.84 3.97
C ARG A 176 8.80 17.16 5.23
N GLU A 177 8.05 16.24 5.81
CA GLU A 177 8.46 15.50 7.02
C GLU A 177 9.67 14.62 6.74
N ILE A 178 9.71 13.95 5.59
CA ILE A 178 10.89 13.18 5.14
C ILE A 178 12.12 14.09 5.05
N GLY A 179 11.97 15.30 4.51
CA GLY A 179 13.06 16.28 4.44
C GLY A 179 13.58 16.69 5.82
N PHE A 180 12.68 17.00 6.75
CA PHE A 180 13.07 17.37 8.12
C PHE A 180 13.77 16.21 8.85
N MET A 181 13.26 15.00 8.70
CA MET A 181 13.86 13.80 9.30
C MET A 181 15.21 13.46 8.67
N PHE A 182 15.33 13.51 7.34
CA PHE A 182 16.59 13.23 6.65
C PHE A 182 17.68 14.27 6.99
N GLY A 183 17.31 15.56 7.04
CA GLY A 183 18.22 16.62 7.43
C GLY A 183 18.78 16.41 8.84
N GLN A 184 17.95 15.98 9.79
CA GLN A 184 18.39 15.66 11.14
C GLN A 184 19.25 14.38 11.20
N TYR A 185 18.87 13.33 10.50
CA TYR A 185 19.67 12.11 10.38
C TYR A 185 21.09 12.41 9.88
N LYS A 186 21.16 13.15 8.75
CA LYS A 186 22.44 13.54 8.15
C LYS A 186 23.34 14.32 9.12
N ARG A 187 22.76 15.25 9.90
CA ARG A 187 23.52 16.04 10.89
C ARG A 187 24.03 15.20 12.06
N LEU A 188 23.25 14.21 12.53
CA LEU A 188 23.63 13.39 13.68
C LEU A 188 24.62 12.29 13.32
N ARG A 189 24.49 11.72 12.12
CA ARG A 189 25.33 10.62 11.66
C ARG A 189 26.57 11.06 10.87
N ASP A 190 26.59 12.32 10.40
CA ASP A 190 27.58 12.83 9.45
C ASP A 190 27.66 11.99 8.18
N GLU A 191 26.51 11.49 7.71
CA GLU A 191 26.39 10.58 6.58
C GLU A 191 25.32 11.07 5.59
N PHE A 192 25.62 10.96 4.29
CA PHE A 192 24.63 11.13 3.24
C PHE A 192 24.37 9.78 2.56
N THR A 193 23.36 9.05 3.03
CA THR A 193 23.05 7.68 2.63
C THR A 193 21.60 7.53 2.16
N GLY A 194 21.24 6.33 1.69
CA GLY A 194 19.89 5.96 1.30
C GLY A 194 18.94 5.63 2.46
N THR A 195 19.11 6.23 3.62
CA THR A 195 18.39 5.87 4.86
C THR A 195 16.95 6.21 4.80
N LEU A 196 16.36 7.05 4.13
CA LEU A 196 14.93 7.31 3.98
C LEU A 196 14.54 7.24 2.50
N THR A 197 13.33 6.83 2.19
CA THR A 197 12.76 6.96 0.84
C THR A 197 11.59 7.95 0.82
N GLY A 198 11.29 8.45 -0.39
CA GLY A 198 10.39 9.58 -0.56
C GLY A 198 11.10 10.93 -0.45
N LYS A 199 12.42 10.92 -0.67
CA LYS A 199 13.25 12.13 -0.71
C LYS A 199 12.93 12.99 -1.94
N GLY A 200 13.27 14.27 -1.86
CA GLY A 200 13.23 15.18 -3.01
C GLY A 200 14.25 14.77 -4.08
N ARG A 201 13.92 15.07 -5.33
CA ARG A 201 14.77 14.69 -6.49
C ARG A 201 16.19 15.25 -6.41
N ASP A 202 16.35 16.45 -5.85
CA ASP A 202 17.65 17.12 -5.74
C ASP A 202 18.57 16.51 -4.68
N TRP A 203 18.06 15.62 -3.85
CA TRP A 203 18.81 15.02 -2.73
C TRP A 203 18.55 13.51 -2.54
N GLY A 204 18.45 12.79 -3.66
CA GLY A 204 18.45 11.34 -3.70
C GLY A 204 17.08 10.67 -3.91
N GLY A 205 16.04 11.43 -4.19
CA GLY A 205 14.71 10.89 -4.51
C GLY A 205 14.65 10.30 -5.93
N SER A 206 13.82 9.27 -6.10
CA SER A 206 13.56 8.66 -7.41
C SER A 206 12.50 9.44 -8.18
N PRO A 207 12.59 9.53 -9.53
CA PRO A 207 11.45 9.92 -10.35
C PRO A 207 10.31 8.90 -10.24
N LEU A 208 9.12 9.29 -10.70
CA LEU A 208 7.88 8.48 -10.72
C LEU A 208 7.37 8.01 -9.37
N ARG A 209 7.82 8.60 -8.25
CA ARG A 209 7.32 8.18 -6.94
C ARG A 209 5.83 8.54 -6.71
N PRO A 210 5.33 9.73 -7.10
CA PRO A 210 3.91 10.06 -7.02
C PRO A 210 3.03 9.16 -7.91
N GLU A 211 3.51 8.83 -9.10
CA GLU A 211 2.81 8.05 -10.12
C GLU A 211 2.75 6.56 -9.79
N ALA A 212 3.74 6.07 -9.09
CA ALA A 212 4.07 4.65 -9.00
C ALA A 212 2.93 3.75 -8.52
N THR A 213 2.10 4.19 -7.58
CA THR A 213 1.00 3.36 -7.08
C THR A 213 -0.10 3.22 -8.13
N GLY A 214 -0.54 4.33 -8.72
CA GLY A 214 -1.55 4.32 -9.78
C GLY A 214 -1.08 3.58 -11.03
N TYR A 215 0.14 3.84 -11.47
CA TYR A 215 0.75 3.15 -12.62
C TYR A 215 0.88 1.65 -12.37
N GLY A 216 1.39 1.26 -11.21
CA GLY A 216 1.54 -0.13 -10.82
C GLY A 216 0.21 -0.88 -10.78
N THR A 217 -0.85 -0.24 -10.28
CA THR A 217 -2.20 -0.82 -10.27
C THR A 217 -2.71 -1.09 -11.69
N CYS A 218 -2.47 -0.18 -12.62
CA CYS A 218 -2.81 -0.39 -14.04
C CYS A 218 -1.97 -1.50 -14.67
N TYR A 219 -0.67 -1.58 -14.41
CA TYR A 219 0.18 -2.65 -14.94
C TYR A 219 -0.25 -4.02 -14.43
N PHE A 220 -0.56 -4.14 -13.14
CA PHE A 220 -1.08 -5.39 -12.60
C PHE A 220 -2.42 -5.79 -13.22
N ALA A 221 -3.35 -4.83 -13.35
CA ALA A 221 -4.65 -5.04 -13.99
C ALA A 221 -4.50 -5.45 -15.46
N GLN A 222 -3.54 -4.88 -16.19
CA GLN A 222 -3.25 -5.25 -17.57
C GLN A 222 -2.82 -6.72 -17.70
N GLU A 223 -1.95 -7.19 -16.80
CA GLU A 223 -1.55 -8.61 -16.78
C GLU A 223 -2.72 -9.53 -16.43
N MET A 224 -3.59 -9.13 -15.50
CA MET A 224 -4.82 -9.87 -15.20
C MET A 224 -5.74 -9.98 -16.41
N LEU A 225 -5.99 -8.87 -17.09
CA LEU A 225 -6.82 -8.85 -18.32
C LEU A 225 -6.23 -9.74 -19.40
N ALA A 226 -4.90 -9.74 -19.58
CA ALA A 226 -4.20 -10.56 -20.53
C ALA A 226 -4.43 -12.08 -20.32
N THR A 227 -4.65 -12.54 -19.07
CA THR A 227 -5.01 -13.96 -18.80
C THR A 227 -6.31 -14.38 -19.47
N ARG A 228 -7.18 -13.43 -19.80
CA ARG A 228 -8.45 -13.64 -20.51
C ARG A 228 -8.45 -13.10 -21.95
N LYS A 229 -7.27 -12.76 -22.48
CA LYS A 229 -7.09 -12.16 -23.83
C LYS A 229 -7.80 -10.79 -23.94
N GLU A 230 -7.94 -10.10 -22.83
CA GLU A 230 -8.51 -8.76 -22.72
C GLU A 230 -7.40 -7.73 -22.51
N SER A 231 -7.73 -6.45 -22.65
CA SER A 231 -6.81 -5.31 -22.43
C SER A 231 -7.61 -4.08 -22.00
N PHE A 232 -6.92 -3.00 -21.62
CA PHE A 232 -7.57 -1.70 -21.35
C PHE A 232 -8.16 -1.05 -22.60
N LYS A 233 -7.68 -1.39 -23.78
CA LYS A 233 -8.08 -0.72 -25.03
C LYS A 233 -9.59 -0.83 -25.26
N GLY A 234 -10.26 0.31 -25.35
CA GLY A 234 -11.71 0.42 -25.59
C GLY A 234 -12.59 0.08 -24.39
N LYS A 235 -12.00 -0.17 -23.22
CA LYS A 235 -12.76 -0.46 -21.98
C LYS A 235 -13.17 0.82 -21.26
N THR A 236 -14.32 0.75 -20.57
CA THR A 236 -14.78 1.78 -19.66
C THR A 236 -14.29 1.50 -18.25
N VAL A 237 -13.68 2.50 -17.61
CA VAL A 237 -13.08 2.37 -16.27
C VAL A 237 -13.75 3.30 -15.28
N CYS A 238 -14.17 2.76 -14.14
CA CYS A 238 -14.59 3.52 -12.98
C CYS A 238 -13.47 3.57 -11.93
N ILE A 239 -13.10 4.77 -11.51
CA ILE A 239 -12.10 5.02 -10.47
C ILE A 239 -12.75 5.79 -9.33
N SER A 240 -12.52 5.39 -8.09
CA SER A 240 -12.83 6.18 -6.90
C SER A 240 -11.60 6.97 -6.42
N GLY A 241 -11.86 8.03 -5.66
CA GLY A 241 -10.82 8.95 -5.22
C GLY A 241 -10.51 10.03 -6.25
N SER A 242 -9.72 11.00 -5.83
CA SER A 242 -9.17 12.09 -6.66
C SER A 242 -7.80 12.56 -6.14
N GLY A 243 -7.18 11.75 -5.29
CA GLY A 243 -5.80 11.93 -4.82
C GLY A 243 -4.78 11.28 -5.77
N ASN A 244 -3.51 11.23 -5.37
CA ASN A 244 -2.41 10.74 -6.20
C ASN A 244 -2.71 9.40 -6.88
N VAL A 245 -3.15 8.40 -6.12
CA VAL A 245 -3.39 7.06 -6.70
C VAL A 245 -4.45 7.11 -7.80
N ALA A 246 -5.56 7.79 -7.56
CA ALA A 246 -6.65 7.92 -8.53
C ALA A 246 -6.24 8.74 -9.77
N GLN A 247 -5.53 9.86 -9.57
CA GLN A 247 -5.05 10.72 -10.66
C GLN A 247 -4.14 9.94 -11.61
N TYR A 248 -3.15 9.23 -11.06
CA TYR A 248 -2.19 8.50 -11.88
C TYR A 248 -2.72 7.15 -12.40
N ALA A 249 -3.67 6.52 -11.72
CA ALA A 249 -4.43 5.41 -12.30
C ALA A 249 -5.27 5.88 -13.50
N CYS A 250 -5.94 7.02 -13.41
CA CYS A 250 -6.67 7.64 -14.51
C CYS A 250 -5.74 7.93 -15.69
N GLN A 251 -4.60 8.58 -15.45
CA GLN A 251 -3.62 8.89 -16.48
C GLN A 251 -3.13 7.62 -17.20
N LYS A 252 -2.71 6.60 -16.46
CA LYS A 252 -2.16 5.38 -17.03
C LYS A 252 -3.23 4.55 -17.76
N ALA A 253 -4.43 4.41 -17.20
CA ALA A 253 -5.54 3.72 -17.86
C ALA A 253 -5.90 4.37 -19.20
N THR A 254 -5.93 5.71 -19.26
CA THR A 254 -6.15 6.48 -20.49
C THR A 254 -5.02 6.24 -21.50
N GLN A 255 -3.75 6.26 -21.08
CA GLN A 255 -2.59 5.94 -21.93
C GLN A 255 -2.65 4.51 -22.47
N LEU A 256 -3.24 3.56 -21.74
CA LEU A 256 -3.45 2.18 -22.19
C LEU A 256 -4.68 2.01 -23.08
N GLY A 257 -5.37 3.10 -23.42
CA GLY A 257 -6.48 3.14 -24.36
C GLY A 257 -7.87 2.92 -23.75
N ALA A 258 -8.01 3.05 -22.44
CA ALA A 258 -9.31 3.01 -21.76
C ALA A 258 -9.97 4.39 -21.72
N LYS A 259 -11.28 4.37 -21.47
CA LYS A 259 -12.07 5.56 -21.15
C LYS A 259 -12.41 5.57 -19.66
N VAL A 260 -11.77 6.45 -18.90
CA VAL A 260 -12.09 6.67 -17.48
C VAL A 260 -13.27 7.60 -17.37
N VAL A 261 -14.33 7.20 -16.65
CA VAL A 261 -15.59 7.94 -16.60
C VAL A 261 -15.96 8.46 -15.21
N THR A 262 -15.25 8.07 -14.16
CA THR A 262 -15.55 8.52 -12.79
C THR A 262 -14.29 8.89 -12.01
N LEU A 263 -14.42 9.88 -11.14
CA LEU A 263 -13.55 10.18 -10.02
C LEU A 263 -14.44 10.59 -8.84
N SER A 264 -13.92 10.47 -7.60
CA SER A 264 -14.69 10.78 -6.40
C SER A 264 -13.86 11.47 -5.31
N ASP A 265 -14.54 12.04 -4.34
CA ASP A 265 -13.96 12.40 -3.05
C ASP A 265 -14.94 12.05 -1.91
N SER A 266 -14.67 12.52 -0.69
CA SER A 266 -15.52 12.21 0.46
C SER A 266 -16.94 12.78 0.39
N SER A 267 -17.22 13.71 -0.54
CA SER A 267 -18.53 14.35 -0.70
C SER A 267 -19.39 13.75 -1.81
N GLY A 268 -18.82 12.90 -2.67
CA GLY A 268 -19.53 12.26 -3.78
C GLY A 268 -18.62 11.91 -4.95
N TYR A 269 -19.21 11.60 -6.10
CA TYR A 269 -18.47 11.30 -7.31
C TYR A 269 -18.98 12.07 -8.53
N ILE A 270 -18.11 12.21 -9.54
CA ILE A 270 -18.52 12.67 -10.87
C ILE A 270 -18.59 11.49 -11.84
N HIS A 271 -19.57 11.53 -12.74
CA HIS A 271 -19.66 10.64 -13.89
C HIS A 271 -19.64 11.49 -15.16
N ASP A 272 -18.60 11.33 -15.95
CA ASP A 272 -18.43 11.95 -17.26
C ASP A 272 -18.46 10.87 -18.36
N PRO A 273 -19.59 10.65 -19.05
CA PRO A 273 -19.71 9.61 -20.07
C PRO A 273 -18.83 9.86 -21.31
N GLU A 274 -18.37 11.09 -21.52
CA GLU A 274 -17.41 11.40 -22.60
C GLU A 274 -16.00 10.94 -22.23
N GLY A 275 -15.73 10.74 -20.96
CA GLY A 275 -14.42 10.34 -20.43
C GLY A 275 -13.61 11.52 -19.92
N ILE A 276 -12.69 11.19 -19.03
CA ILE A 276 -11.74 12.11 -18.41
C ILE A 276 -10.43 12.00 -19.21
N ASP A 277 -10.26 12.87 -20.21
CA ASP A 277 -9.04 12.96 -21.02
C ASP A 277 -7.91 13.67 -20.26
N GLU A 278 -6.78 13.86 -20.94
CA GLU A 278 -5.59 14.47 -20.34
C GLU A 278 -5.85 15.90 -19.84
N ALA A 279 -6.55 16.73 -20.61
CA ALA A 279 -6.86 18.11 -20.23
C ALA A 279 -7.82 18.19 -19.05
N LYS A 280 -8.83 17.31 -19.03
CA LYS A 280 -9.77 17.19 -17.90
C LYS A 280 -9.08 16.68 -16.64
N LEU A 281 -8.14 15.73 -16.79
CA LEU A 281 -7.33 15.22 -15.66
C LEU A 281 -6.38 16.28 -15.13
N GLU A 282 -5.74 17.07 -15.99
CA GLU A 282 -4.88 18.18 -15.58
C GLU A 282 -5.64 19.19 -14.72
N TYR A 283 -6.89 19.52 -15.10
CA TYR A 283 -7.76 20.34 -14.26
C TYR A 283 -8.03 19.70 -12.89
N VAL A 284 -8.28 18.38 -12.85
CA VAL A 284 -8.48 17.67 -11.56
C VAL A 284 -7.21 17.76 -10.70
N MET A 285 -6.04 17.59 -11.30
CA MET A 285 -4.77 17.70 -10.59
C MET A 285 -4.57 19.12 -10.02
N GLU A 286 -4.83 20.15 -10.80
CA GLU A 286 -4.79 21.53 -10.33
C GLU A 286 -5.79 21.79 -9.20
N LEU A 287 -7.06 21.39 -9.40
CA LEU A 287 -8.13 21.52 -8.41
C LEU A 287 -7.77 20.87 -7.09
N LYS A 288 -7.24 19.65 -7.11
CA LYS A 288 -6.97 18.87 -5.89
C LYS A 288 -5.65 19.21 -5.23
N ASN A 289 -4.60 19.40 -6.02
CA ASN A 289 -3.24 19.52 -5.50
C ASN A 289 -2.86 20.99 -5.17
N ILE A 290 -3.41 21.95 -5.91
CA ILE A 290 -3.14 23.38 -5.72
C ILE A 290 -4.25 24.05 -4.91
N PHE A 291 -5.48 23.99 -5.43
CA PHE A 291 -6.62 24.70 -4.81
C PHE A 291 -7.26 23.94 -3.66
N ARG A 292 -6.99 22.62 -3.50
CA ARG A 292 -7.61 21.74 -2.48
C ARG A 292 -9.14 21.75 -2.55
N GLY A 293 -9.68 21.95 -3.77
CA GLY A 293 -11.11 22.01 -4.08
C GLY A 293 -11.79 20.65 -4.00
N ARG A 294 -13.10 20.63 -4.27
CA ARG A 294 -13.92 19.44 -4.26
C ARG A 294 -14.16 18.93 -5.68
N ILE A 295 -14.31 17.60 -5.83
CA ILE A 295 -14.53 16.99 -7.15
C ILE A 295 -15.83 17.49 -7.83
N LYS A 296 -16.78 17.98 -7.06
CA LYS A 296 -18.01 18.63 -7.58
C LYS A 296 -17.70 19.75 -8.58
N GLU A 297 -16.66 20.52 -8.35
CA GLU A 297 -16.26 21.66 -9.19
C GLU A 297 -15.89 21.23 -10.63
N TYR A 298 -15.53 19.94 -10.82
CA TYR A 298 -15.36 19.38 -12.16
C TYR A 298 -16.66 19.41 -12.96
N ALA A 299 -17.78 19.01 -12.35
CA ALA A 299 -19.09 19.03 -13.02
C ALA A 299 -19.60 20.45 -13.27
N ASP A 300 -19.18 21.42 -12.45
CA ASP A 300 -19.50 22.85 -12.68
C ASP A 300 -18.74 23.38 -13.92
N ARG A 301 -17.57 22.82 -14.24
CA ARG A 301 -16.74 23.23 -15.39
C ARG A 301 -17.06 22.45 -16.66
N TYR A 302 -17.37 21.16 -16.58
CA TYR A 302 -17.59 20.29 -17.73
C TYR A 302 -19.05 19.83 -17.79
N PRO A 303 -19.88 20.41 -18.71
CA PRO A 303 -21.32 20.10 -18.79
C PRO A 303 -21.64 18.65 -19.15
N SER A 304 -20.69 17.88 -19.72
CA SER A 304 -20.84 16.45 -19.96
C SER A 304 -20.91 15.62 -18.69
N ALA A 305 -20.36 16.14 -17.59
CA ALA A 305 -20.29 15.45 -16.32
C ALA A 305 -21.48 15.75 -15.41
N LYS A 306 -21.87 14.75 -14.63
CA LYS A 306 -22.88 14.90 -13.58
C LYS A 306 -22.26 14.55 -12.22
N TYR A 307 -22.57 15.34 -11.19
CA TYR A 307 -22.15 15.10 -9.82
C TYR A 307 -23.24 14.37 -9.03
N TYR A 308 -22.84 13.38 -8.25
CA TYR A 308 -23.69 12.56 -7.38
C TYR A 308 -23.23 12.71 -5.93
N PRO A 309 -23.93 13.56 -5.13
CA PRO A 309 -23.54 13.85 -3.76
C PRO A 309 -23.77 12.66 -2.84
N GLY A 310 -22.80 12.39 -1.97
CA GLY A 310 -22.88 11.33 -0.96
C GLY A 310 -22.80 9.90 -1.48
N GLU A 311 -22.72 9.72 -2.80
CA GLU A 311 -22.71 8.41 -3.44
C GLU A 311 -21.29 7.98 -3.85
N ARG A 312 -21.12 6.69 -4.17
CA ARG A 312 -19.90 6.08 -4.69
C ARG A 312 -20.11 5.58 -6.12
N PRO A 313 -19.05 5.50 -6.96
CA PRO A 313 -19.22 5.28 -8.40
C PRO A 313 -19.56 3.83 -8.80
N TRP A 314 -19.76 2.93 -7.87
CA TRP A 314 -19.83 1.49 -8.14
C TRP A 314 -21.14 1.03 -8.80
N GLY A 315 -22.15 1.90 -8.88
CA GLY A 315 -23.36 1.67 -9.67
C GLY A 315 -23.23 2.04 -11.15
N VAL A 316 -22.14 2.73 -11.55
CA VAL A 316 -21.89 3.10 -12.94
C VAL A 316 -21.42 1.88 -13.71
N LYS A 317 -22.03 1.63 -14.90
CA LYS A 317 -21.60 0.52 -15.76
C LYS A 317 -20.18 0.72 -16.24
N CYS A 318 -19.31 -0.26 -15.98
CA CYS A 318 -17.91 -0.25 -16.41
C CYS A 318 -17.40 -1.68 -16.65
N ASP A 319 -16.32 -1.79 -17.40
CA ASP A 319 -15.59 -3.05 -17.60
C ASP A 319 -14.57 -3.29 -16.48
N ILE A 320 -13.97 -2.20 -15.99
CA ILE A 320 -12.89 -2.25 -14.99
C ILE A 320 -13.23 -1.27 -13.87
N ALA A 321 -13.13 -1.73 -12.63
CA ALA A 321 -13.27 -0.90 -11.43
C ALA A 321 -11.94 -0.81 -10.69
N MET A 322 -11.53 0.41 -10.33
CA MET A 322 -10.28 0.68 -9.62
C MET A 322 -10.56 1.49 -8.35
N PRO A 323 -10.76 0.82 -7.21
CA PRO A 323 -10.93 1.49 -5.92
C PRO A 323 -9.61 2.14 -5.49
N CYS A 324 -9.55 3.49 -5.54
CA CYS A 324 -8.34 4.27 -5.29
C CYS A 324 -8.51 5.34 -4.20
N ALA A 325 -9.58 5.28 -3.39
CA ALA A 325 -9.86 6.27 -2.38
C ALA A 325 -9.47 5.82 -0.97
N THR A 326 -10.32 5.07 -0.29
CA THR A 326 -10.15 4.77 1.13
C THR A 326 -10.51 3.31 1.47
N GLN A 327 -10.08 2.90 2.67
CA GLN A 327 -10.45 1.61 3.24
C GLN A 327 -11.98 1.44 3.33
N ASN A 328 -12.47 0.22 3.06
CA ASN A 328 -13.87 -0.18 3.16
C ASN A 328 -14.86 0.69 2.36
N GLU A 329 -14.42 1.22 1.24
CA GLU A 329 -15.26 2.04 0.37
C GLU A 329 -16.16 1.25 -0.58
N LEU A 330 -15.93 -0.04 -0.75
CA LEU A 330 -16.67 -0.93 -1.64
C LEU A 330 -17.24 -2.09 -0.83
N ASN A 331 -18.55 -2.10 -0.62
CA ASN A 331 -19.25 -3.12 0.15
C ASN A 331 -19.87 -4.22 -0.73
N GLY A 332 -20.54 -5.22 -0.10
CA GLY A 332 -21.14 -6.35 -0.81
C GLY A 332 -22.18 -5.95 -1.85
N ASP A 333 -23.08 -5.02 -1.52
CA ASP A 333 -24.14 -4.58 -2.47
C ASP A 333 -23.52 -3.91 -3.71
N GLN A 334 -22.50 -3.10 -3.49
CA GLN A 334 -21.77 -2.43 -4.57
C GLN A 334 -20.96 -3.43 -5.41
N ALA A 335 -20.39 -4.45 -4.79
CA ALA A 335 -19.72 -5.53 -5.50
C ALA A 335 -20.69 -6.31 -6.39
N GLN A 336 -21.90 -6.60 -5.87
CA GLN A 336 -22.96 -7.24 -6.66
C GLN A 336 -23.38 -6.35 -7.84
N ALA A 337 -23.53 -5.06 -7.62
CA ALA A 337 -23.86 -4.11 -8.69
C ALA A 337 -22.79 -4.08 -9.80
N LEU A 338 -21.50 -4.14 -9.45
CA LEU A 338 -20.41 -4.25 -10.44
C LEU A 338 -20.51 -5.55 -11.25
N VAL A 339 -20.77 -6.67 -10.59
CA VAL A 339 -20.96 -7.96 -11.27
C VAL A 339 -22.17 -7.93 -12.22
N ASP A 340 -23.31 -7.43 -11.76
CA ASP A 340 -24.54 -7.35 -12.53
C ASP A 340 -24.40 -6.42 -13.74
N ASN A 341 -23.59 -5.38 -13.62
CA ASN A 341 -23.27 -4.44 -14.70
C ASN A 341 -22.22 -4.98 -15.70
N GLY A 342 -21.70 -6.19 -15.48
CA GLY A 342 -20.74 -6.84 -16.39
C GLY A 342 -19.29 -6.41 -16.21
N CYS A 343 -18.90 -5.90 -15.05
CA CYS A 343 -17.51 -5.64 -14.70
C CYS A 343 -16.69 -6.93 -14.77
N ILE A 344 -15.55 -6.89 -15.44
CA ILE A 344 -14.67 -8.06 -15.64
C ILE A 344 -13.42 -8.06 -14.76
N CYS A 345 -13.04 -6.88 -14.25
CA CYS A 345 -11.80 -6.71 -13.48
C CYS A 345 -11.98 -5.66 -12.38
N VAL A 346 -11.56 -6.00 -11.16
CA VAL A 346 -11.44 -5.07 -10.03
C VAL A 346 -10.00 -5.07 -9.56
N ALA A 347 -9.33 -3.91 -9.56
CA ALA A 347 -7.94 -3.76 -9.12
C ALA A 347 -7.82 -2.68 -8.05
N GLU A 348 -7.43 -3.08 -6.85
CA GLU A 348 -7.35 -2.20 -5.69
C GLU A 348 -6.10 -1.30 -5.71
N GLY A 349 -6.30 0.00 -5.95
CA GLY A 349 -5.25 1.01 -5.80
C GLY A 349 -5.07 1.48 -4.36
N ALA A 350 -6.15 1.54 -3.58
CA ALA A 350 -6.13 1.85 -2.15
C ALA A 350 -5.75 0.61 -1.31
N ASN A 351 -5.50 0.82 -0.02
CA ASN A 351 -5.29 -0.28 0.93
C ASN A 351 -6.65 -0.75 1.47
N MET A 352 -6.97 -2.03 1.28
CA MET A 352 -8.20 -2.69 1.73
C MET A 352 -9.50 -1.92 1.41
N PRO A 353 -9.73 -1.48 0.17
CA PRO A 353 -10.92 -0.71 -0.15
C PRO A 353 -12.19 -1.58 -0.21
N SER A 354 -12.06 -2.87 -0.54
CA SER A 354 -13.19 -3.81 -0.58
C SER A 354 -13.40 -4.48 0.78
N THR A 355 -14.66 -4.55 1.21
CA THR A 355 -15.03 -5.31 2.40
C THR A 355 -14.91 -6.82 2.18
N PRO A 356 -14.78 -7.65 3.24
CA PRO A 356 -14.77 -9.11 3.09
C PRO A 356 -15.95 -9.68 2.30
N ASP A 357 -17.14 -9.08 2.45
CA ASP A 357 -18.32 -9.47 1.69
C ASP A 357 -18.16 -9.20 0.20
N ALA A 358 -17.62 -8.03 -0.15
CA ALA A 358 -17.33 -7.68 -1.54
C ALA A 358 -16.33 -8.66 -2.17
N ILE A 359 -15.25 -8.97 -1.45
CA ILE A 359 -14.23 -9.93 -1.91
C ILE A 359 -14.86 -11.30 -2.16
N ARG A 360 -15.73 -11.79 -1.25
CA ARG A 360 -16.44 -13.06 -1.44
C ARG A 360 -17.30 -13.06 -2.71
N ILE A 361 -18.04 -11.99 -2.98
CA ILE A 361 -18.85 -11.85 -4.19
C ILE A 361 -17.97 -11.94 -5.44
N PHE A 362 -16.86 -11.19 -5.50
CA PHE A 362 -15.94 -11.23 -6.63
C PHE A 362 -15.37 -12.65 -6.86
N GLN A 363 -15.00 -13.36 -5.80
CA GLN A 363 -14.49 -14.71 -5.88
C GLN A 363 -15.56 -15.73 -6.31
N GLN A 364 -16.79 -15.63 -5.80
CA GLN A 364 -17.92 -16.50 -6.19
C GLN A 364 -18.25 -16.37 -7.67
N HIS A 365 -18.18 -15.17 -8.21
CA HIS A 365 -18.39 -14.89 -9.63
C HIS A 365 -17.12 -15.05 -10.48
N LYS A 366 -16.02 -15.53 -9.89
CA LYS A 366 -14.73 -15.72 -10.56
C LYS A 366 -14.26 -14.47 -11.32
N LEU A 367 -14.53 -13.29 -10.76
CA LEU A 367 -14.07 -12.03 -11.31
C LEU A 367 -12.53 -11.95 -11.23
N LEU A 368 -11.90 -11.21 -12.14
CA LEU A 368 -10.50 -10.83 -11.98
C LEU A 368 -10.42 -9.80 -10.83
N PHE A 369 -10.02 -10.25 -9.64
CA PHE A 369 -9.93 -9.39 -8.46
C PHE A 369 -8.51 -9.35 -7.93
N ALA A 370 -7.89 -8.17 -7.94
CA ALA A 370 -6.54 -7.94 -7.42
C ALA A 370 -6.59 -7.29 -6.04
N PRO A 371 -6.09 -7.94 -4.99
CA PRO A 371 -6.00 -7.34 -3.66
C PRO A 371 -4.94 -6.21 -3.64
N GLY A 372 -5.18 -5.20 -2.82
CA GLY A 372 -4.32 -4.01 -2.73
C GLY A 372 -2.84 -4.34 -2.47
N LYS A 373 -2.55 -5.32 -1.61
CA LYS A 373 -1.16 -5.72 -1.31
C LYS A 373 -0.34 -6.15 -2.54
N ALA A 374 -1.00 -6.64 -3.60
CA ALA A 374 -0.37 -6.97 -4.88
C ALA A 374 -0.50 -5.82 -5.88
N ALA A 375 -1.73 -5.36 -6.14
CA ALA A 375 -2.00 -4.37 -7.17
C ALA A 375 -1.37 -3.00 -6.88
N ASN A 376 -1.38 -2.53 -5.63
CA ASN A 376 -0.83 -1.22 -5.27
C ASN A 376 0.64 -1.25 -4.82
N ALA A 377 1.34 -2.35 -5.01
CA ALA A 377 2.74 -2.49 -4.62
C ALA A 377 3.71 -1.59 -5.39
N GLY A 378 3.25 -0.91 -6.45
CA GLY A 378 4.07 0.02 -7.23
C GLY A 378 4.75 1.11 -6.41
N GLY A 379 4.06 1.64 -5.40
CA GLY A 379 4.64 2.66 -4.51
C GLY A 379 5.85 2.15 -3.71
N VAL A 380 5.75 0.98 -3.11
CA VAL A 380 6.88 0.39 -2.37
C VAL A 380 7.95 -0.16 -3.32
N ALA A 381 7.58 -0.65 -4.49
CA ALA A 381 8.53 -1.05 -5.52
C ALA A 381 9.42 0.12 -5.93
N THR A 382 8.85 1.28 -6.23
CA THR A 382 9.61 2.49 -6.55
C THR A 382 10.45 2.99 -5.37
N SER A 383 9.98 2.81 -4.13
CA SER A 383 10.83 3.06 -2.95
C SER A 383 12.06 2.14 -2.91
N GLY A 384 11.91 0.87 -3.28
CA GLY A 384 13.06 -0.05 -3.43
C GLY A 384 14.00 0.35 -4.57
N LEU A 385 13.44 0.85 -5.68
CA LEU A 385 14.26 1.41 -6.78
C LEU A 385 15.01 2.68 -6.34
N GLU A 386 14.41 3.51 -5.48
CA GLU A 386 15.11 4.65 -4.87
C GLU A 386 16.29 4.18 -4.02
N MET A 387 16.11 3.14 -3.19
CA MET A 387 17.20 2.53 -2.42
C MET A 387 18.33 2.05 -3.32
N THR A 388 18.00 1.40 -4.42
CA THR A 388 19.00 0.93 -5.41
C THR A 388 19.78 2.08 -6.02
N GLN A 389 19.09 3.12 -6.48
CA GLN A 389 19.71 4.33 -7.05
C GLN A 389 20.64 5.00 -6.01
N ASN A 390 20.21 5.08 -4.75
CA ASN A 390 21.01 5.65 -3.68
C ASN A 390 22.29 4.83 -3.40
N SER A 391 22.19 3.50 -3.37
CA SER A 391 23.33 2.61 -3.17
C SER A 391 24.34 2.69 -4.32
N MET A 392 23.86 2.83 -5.55
CA MET A 392 24.70 3.00 -6.74
C MET A 392 25.22 4.44 -6.92
N ARG A 393 24.65 5.41 -6.21
CA ARG A 393 24.91 6.87 -6.34
C ARG A 393 24.62 7.40 -7.75
N ILE A 394 23.58 6.90 -8.38
CA ILE A 394 23.10 7.36 -9.70
C ILE A 394 21.61 7.68 -9.65
N THR A 395 21.13 8.43 -10.63
CA THR A 395 19.71 8.69 -10.84
C THR A 395 19.32 8.14 -12.20
N TRP A 396 18.30 7.30 -12.25
CA TRP A 396 17.71 6.83 -13.50
C TRP A 396 16.74 7.85 -14.08
N SER A 397 16.52 7.77 -15.39
CA SER A 397 15.47 8.57 -16.04
C SER A 397 14.07 8.10 -15.62
N PRO A 398 13.01 8.92 -15.81
CA PRO A 398 11.64 8.48 -15.59
C PRO A 398 11.27 7.22 -16.37
N GLU A 399 11.73 7.10 -17.61
CA GLU A 399 11.47 5.94 -18.50
C GLU A 399 12.15 4.66 -17.97
N GLU A 400 13.37 4.77 -17.45
CA GLU A 400 14.09 3.65 -16.84
C GLU A 400 13.37 3.17 -15.58
N VAL A 401 12.89 4.09 -14.74
CA VAL A 401 12.14 3.73 -13.52
C VAL A 401 10.80 3.11 -13.89
N ASP A 402 10.08 3.65 -14.89
CA ASP A 402 8.79 3.10 -15.35
C ASP A 402 8.94 1.68 -15.93
N ALA A 403 9.97 1.45 -16.74
CA ALA A 403 10.27 0.11 -17.27
C ALA A 403 10.55 -0.92 -16.15
N LYS A 404 11.31 -0.52 -15.13
CA LYS A 404 11.61 -1.36 -13.96
C LYS A 404 10.35 -1.58 -13.11
N LEU A 405 9.55 -0.55 -12.89
CA LEU A 405 8.27 -0.66 -12.18
C LEU A 405 7.33 -1.64 -12.89
N ARG A 406 7.18 -1.51 -14.20
CA ARG A 406 6.37 -2.45 -15.00
C ARG A 406 6.87 -3.87 -14.87
N SER A 407 8.17 -4.11 -15.00
CA SER A 407 8.76 -5.45 -14.81
C SER A 407 8.48 -6.04 -13.43
N ILE A 408 8.56 -5.22 -12.36
CA ILE A 408 8.23 -5.66 -11.01
C ILE A 408 6.75 -6.05 -10.90
N MET A 409 5.83 -5.25 -11.47
CA MET A 409 4.40 -5.56 -11.42
C MET A 409 4.04 -6.84 -12.19
N VAL A 410 4.70 -7.09 -13.33
CA VAL A 410 4.60 -8.36 -14.08
C VAL A 410 5.08 -9.54 -13.21
N ASN A 411 6.19 -9.39 -12.51
CA ASN A 411 6.70 -10.42 -11.63
C ASN A 411 5.76 -10.71 -10.44
N ILE A 412 5.20 -9.66 -9.83
CA ILE A 412 4.18 -9.83 -8.76
C ILE A 412 2.99 -10.60 -9.28
N HIS A 413 2.48 -10.24 -10.47
CA HIS A 413 1.39 -10.95 -11.10
C HIS A 413 1.73 -12.44 -11.34
N SER A 414 2.92 -12.72 -11.89
CA SER A 414 3.37 -14.11 -12.14
C SER A 414 3.42 -14.94 -10.86
N VAL A 415 3.89 -14.37 -9.74
CA VAL A 415 3.89 -15.03 -8.43
C VAL A 415 2.46 -15.29 -7.96
N CYS A 416 1.56 -14.33 -8.11
CA CYS A 416 0.15 -14.51 -7.75
C CYS A 416 -0.52 -15.60 -8.59
N VAL A 417 -0.22 -15.71 -9.88
CA VAL A 417 -0.72 -16.79 -10.76
C VAL A 417 -0.17 -18.14 -10.31
N GLN A 418 1.13 -18.25 -10.05
CA GLN A 418 1.77 -19.49 -9.62
C GLN A 418 1.11 -20.11 -8.39
N TYR A 419 0.78 -19.29 -7.39
CA TYR A 419 0.22 -19.77 -6.11
C TYR A 419 -1.30 -19.64 -6.02
N GLY A 420 -1.95 -18.90 -6.91
CA GLY A 420 -3.39 -18.65 -6.87
C GLY A 420 -4.21 -19.44 -7.88
N THR A 421 -3.58 -20.14 -8.85
CA THR A 421 -4.31 -20.90 -9.86
C THR A 421 -4.96 -22.12 -9.24
N GLN A 422 -6.28 -22.22 -9.40
CA GLN A 422 -7.10 -23.31 -8.91
C GLN A 422 -7.24 -24.44 -9.97
N PRO A 423 -7.67 -25.65 -9.58
CA PRO A 423 -7.82 -26.77 -10.53
C PRO A 423 -8.77 -26.52 -11.71
N ASP A 424 -9.73 -25.60 -11.53
CA ASP A 424 -10.69 -25.22 -12.58
C ASP A 424 -10.17 -24.08 -13.49
N GLY A 425 -8.91 -23.65 -13.30
CA GLY A 425 -8.27 -22.61 -14.06
C GLY A 425 -8.56 -21.17 -13.56
N TYR A 426 -9.39 -20.99 -12.53
CA TYR A 426 -9.58 -19.69 -11.90
C TYR A 426 -8.31 -19.28 -11.14
N ILE A 427 -7.92 -18.01 -11.24
CA ILE A 427 -6.80 -17.45 -10.50
C ILE A 427 -7.35 -16.65 -9.31
N ASN A 428 -7.16 -17.18 -8.11
CA ASN A 428 -7.47 -16.48 -6.88
C ASN A 428 -6.26 -15.62 -6.46
N TYR A 429 -6.24 -14.38 -6.88
CA TYR A 429 -5.13 -13.45 -6.62
C TYR A 429 -4.94 -13.13 -5.13
N VAL A 430 -5.98 -13.23 -4.30
CA VAL A 430 -5.86 -13.05 -2.84
C VAL A 430 -5.01 -14.16 -2.23
N VAL A 431 -5.35 -15.40 -2.55
CA VAL A 431 -4.59 -16.59 -2.11
C VAL A 431 -3.18 -16.55 -2.69
N GLY A 432 -3.06 -16.24 -4.00
CA GLY A 432 -1.79 -16.15 -4.68
C GLY A 432 -0.83 -15.11 -4.06
N ALA A 433 -1.35 -13.93 -3.72
CA ALA A 433 -0.57 -12.89 -3.06
C ALA A 433 -0.13 -13.29 -1.64
N ASN A 434 -1.03 -13.88 -0.86
CA ASN A 434 -0.71 -14.30 0.51
C ASN A 434 0.33 -15.42 0.53
N ILE A 435 0.12 -16.49 -0.24
CA ILE A 435 1.07 -17.63 -0.29
C ILE A 435 2.39 -17.19 -0.94
N GLY A 436 2.36 -16.48 -2.06
CA GLY A 436 3.57 -16.02 -2.75
C GLY A 436 4.44 -15.12 -1.90
N GLY A 437 3.82 -14.14 -1.22
CA GLY A 437 4.51 -13.27 -0.27
C GLY A 437 5.10 -14.03 0.91
N PHE A 438 4.35 -14.97 1.48
CA PHE A 438 4.79 -15.81 2.58
C PHE A 438 5.96 -16.72 2.17
N MET A 439 5.87 -17.43 1.05
CA MET A 439 6.86 -18.43 0.66
C MET A 439 8.25 -17.87 0.44
N LYS A 440 8.39 -16.67 -0.09
CA LYS A 440 9.70 -16.04 -0.25
C LYS A 440 10.37 -15.78 1.10
N VAL A 441 9.61 -15.23 2.06
CA VAL A 441 10.11 -14.99 3.42
C VAL A 441 10.40 -16.32 4.12
N ALA A 442 9.49 -17.28 4.02
CA ALA A 442 9.64 -18.60 4.62
C ALA A 442 10.89 -19.33 4.13
N ASN A 443 11.14 -19.35 2.82
CA ASN A 443 12.33 -19.98 2.25
C ASN A 443 13.63 -19.31 2.73
N ALA A 444 13.65 -17.98 2.82
CA ALA A 444 14.81 -17.27 3.37
C ALA A 444 15.05 -17.62 4.85
N MET A 445 13.97 -17.64 5.67
CA MET A 445 14.07 -18.00 7.09
C MET A 445 14.44 -19.46 7.34
N LEU A 446 14.13 -20.37 6.41
CA LEU A 446 14.55 -21.77 6.50
C LEU A 446 16.02 -21.97 6.15
N ALA A 447 16.60 -21.05 5.35
CA ALA A 447 18.00 -21.10 4.93
C ALA A 447 18.95 -20.39 5.89
N GLN A 448 18.43 -19.56 6.77
CA GLN A 448 19.19 -18.77 7.78
C GLN A 448 19.00 -19.32 9.19
#